data_0e53e8f1d6936566bd9f6d4a509d987f
#
_entry.id   0e53e8f1d6936566bd9f6d4a509d987f
#
_cell.length_a   1.000
_cell.length_b   1.000
_cell.length_c   1.000
_cell.angle_alpha   90.00
_cell.angle_beta   90.00
_cell.angle_gamma   90.00
#
_symmetry.space_group_name_H-M   'P 1'
#
loop_
_entity.id
_entity.type
_entity.pdbx_description
1 polymer ?
#
loop_
_entity_poly.entity_id
_entity_poly.type
_entity_poly.pdbx_seq_one_letter_code
_entity_poly.pdbx_strand_id
1 'polypeptide(L)'
;MYTVLPSPLLHAITGLRFQPLVDLHSGQAVAHEVLVEIHNVNLDALFASLPTRSALQIFFWQANTLLQMPDKGQYWLNLPADQLLDAKAIDLLLALRHQQRLTIEIQDPLTVTRMSAAEQRGIHHALLQLKAAETIFNGGAVPGW
;
A
#
# COMPACT_ATOMS: atom_id res chain seq x y z
N MET A 1 8.54 -8.61 -10.95
CA MET A 1 8.53 -7.58 -9.90
C MET A 1 8.30 -6.21 -10.53
N TYR A 2 7.56 -5.38 -9.90
CA TYR A 2 7.22 -4.04 -10.42
C TYR A 2 8.24 -3.01 -9.98
N THR A 3 9.43 -3.07 -10.56
CA THR A 3 10.50 -2.14 -10.22
C THR A 3 10.60 -0.95 -11.16
N VAL A 4 9.97 -1.05 -12.34
CA VAL A 4 10.00 -0.02 -13.37
C VAL A 4 8.59 0.50 -13.61
N LEU A 5 8.39 1.79 -13.41
CA LEU A 5 7.12 2.46 -13.70
C LEU A 5 6.99 2.74 -15.20
N PRO A 6 5.76 2.79 -15.74
CA PRO A 6 5.54 3.33 -17.08
C PRO A 6 6.12 4.73 -17.20
N SER A 7 6.72 5.04 -18.35
CA SER A 7 7.43 6.31 -18.55
C SER A 7 6.62 7.56 -18.21
N PRO A 8 5.31 7.67 -18.55
CA PRO A 8 4.54 8.85 -18.18
C PRO A 8 4.42 9.04 -16.67
N LEU A 9 4.21 7.95 -15.90
CA LEU A 9 4.14 8.02 -14.43
C LEU A 9 5.50 8.33 -13.83
N LEU A 10 6.55 7.70 -14.33
CA LEU A 10 7.90 7.92 -13.83
C LEU A 10 8.31 9.39 -13.94
N HIS A 11 8.00 10.03 -15.08
CA HIS A 11 8.31 11.44 -15.29
C HIS A 11 7.43 12.38 -14.45
N ALA A 12 6.25 11.95 -14.06
CA ALA A 12 5.34 12.74 -13.23
C ALA A 12 5.72 12.72 -11.76
N ILE A 13 6.34 11.64 -11.29
CA ILE A 13 6.71 11.49 -9.88
C ILE A 13 7.94 12.35 -9.60
N THR A 14 7.80 13.26 -8.63
CA THR A 14 8.88 14.16 -8.21
C THR A 14 9.61 13.66 -6.96
N GLY A 15 9.04 12.72 -6.22
CA GLY A 15 9.68 12.17 -5.04
C GLY A 15 8.72 11.40 -4.14
N LEU A 16 9.24 11.07 -2.97
CA LEU A 16 8.47 10.49 -1.88
C LEU A 16 8.39 11.47 -0.73
N ARG A 17 7.23 11.56 -0.10
CA ARG A 17 7.03 12.34 1.11
C ARG A 17 6.84 11.40 2.28
N PHE A 18 7.50 11.70 3.39
CA PHE A 18 7.43 10.90 4.61
C PHE A 18 6.67 11.69 5.67
N GLN A 19 5.51 11.19 6.05
CA GLN A 19 4.67 11.81 7.06
C GLN A 19 4.80 11.02 8.36
N PRO A 20 5.29 11.65 9.46
CA PRO A 20 5.50 10.92 10.70
C PRO A 20 4.17 10.49 11.34
N LEU A 21 4.17 9.26 11.85
CA LEU A 21 3.11 8.71 12.68
C LEU A 21 3.58 8.79 14.14
N VAL A 22 2.89 9.59 14.92
CA VAL A 22 3.31 9.95 16.27
C VAL A 22 2.54 9.14 17.30
N ASP A 23 3.26 8.53 18.23
CA ASP A 23 2.68 7.93 19.42
C ASP A 23 2.18 9.03 20.34
N LEU A 24 0.90 9.00 20.67
CA LEU A 24 0.28 10.02 21.51
C LEU A 24 0.76 10.02 22.96
N HIS A 25 1.28 8.91 23.45
CA HIS A 25 1.84 8.82 24.80
C HIS A 25 3.23 9.44 24.89
N SER A 26 4.11 9.09 23.95
CA SER A 26 5.50 9.55 23.99
C SER A 26 5.74 10.84 23.23
N GLY A 27 4.86 11.20 22.32
CA GLY A 27 5.05 12.32 21.40
C GLY A 27 6.12 12.08 20.34
N GLN A 28 6.60 10.84 20.21
CA GLN A 28 7.67 10.50 19.28
C GLN A 28 7.13 9.82 18.03
N ALA A 29 7.83 10.04 16.91
CA ALA A 29 7.53 9.36 15.67
C ALA A 29 7.93 7.88 15.77
N VAL A 30 6.98 6.99 15.56
CA VAL A 30 7.20 5.52 15.62
C VAL A 30 7.29 4.90 14.24
N ALA A 31 6.78 5.57 13.22
CA ALA A 31 6.80 5.14 11.83
C ALA A 31 6.58 6.35 10.92
N HIS A 32 6.66 6.12 9.61
CA HIS A 32 6.35 7.15 8.62
C HIS A 32 5.42 6.57 7.56
N GLU A 33 4.33 7.26 7.30
CA GLU A 33 3.50 7.00 6.12
C GLU A 33 4.23 7.54 4.90
N VAL A 34 4.29 6.75 3.84
CA VAL A 34 5.02 7.10 2.62
C VAL A 34 4.03 7.44 1.53
N LEU A 35 4.14 8.64 1.02
CA LEU A 35 3.26 9.18 -0.01
C LEU A 35 4.07 9.55 -1.24
N VAL A 36 3.58 9.20 -2.41
CA VAL A 36 4.21 9.64 -3.66
C VAL A 36 3.88 11.10 -3.91
N GLU A 37 4.85 11.87 -4.36
CA GLU A 37 4.64 13.26 -4.78
C GLU A 37 4.63 13.37 -6.28
N ILE A 38 3.58 14.00 -6.81
CA ILE A 38 3.42 14.26 -8.23
C ILE A 38 3.13 15.75 -8.41
N HIS A 39 3.95 16.41 -9.19
CA HIS A 39 3.88 17.86 -9.36
C HIS A 39 2.63 18.30 -10.12
N ASN A 40 1.97 19.36 -9.64
CA ASN A 40 0.80 19.99 -10.26
C ASN A 40 -0.39 19.06 -10.52
N VAL A 41 -0.58 18.02 -9.69
CA VAL A 41 -1.68 17.06 -9.84
C VAL A 41 -2.37 16.89 -8.49
N ASN A 42 -3.71 16.80 -8.54
CA ASN A 42 -4.46 16.35 -7.37
C ASN A 42 -4.29 14.83 -7.24
N LEU A 43 -3.62 14.39 -6.17
CA LEU A 43 -3.29 12.98 -5.98
C LEU A 43 -4.53 12.11 -5.83
N ASP A 44 -5.54 12.58 -5.11
CA ASP A 44 -6.77 11.80 -4.92
C ASP A 44 -7.49 11.56 -6.26
N ALA A 45 -7.60 12.59 -7.09
CA ALA A 45 -8.20 12.47 -8.40
C ALA A 45 -7.37 11.57 -9.32
N LEU A 46 -6.04 11.68 -9.26
CA LEU A 46 -5.15 10.85 -10.04
C LEU A 46 -5.32 9.37 -9.68
N PHE A 47 -5.22 9.04 -8.39
CA PHE A 47 -5.34 7.66 -7.94
C PHE A 47 -6.72 7.07 -8.19
N ALA A 48 -7.78 7.88 -8.12
CA ALA A 48 -9.13 7.44 -8.46
C ALA A 48 -9.28 7.07 -9.94
N SER A 49 -8.49 7.69 -10.81
CA SER A 49 -8.54 7.47 -12.27
C SER A 49 -7.51 6.48 -12.79
N LEU A 50 -6.50 6.11 -11.99
CA LEU A 50 -5.46 5.20 -12.43
C LEU A 50 -6.01 3.79 -12.64
N PRO A 51 -5.55 3.10 -13.70
CA PRO A 51 -5.79 1.67 -13.80
C PRO A 51 -5.23 0.94 -12.58
N THR A 52 -5.92 -0.09 -12.15
CA THR A 52 -5.52 -0.94 -11.01
C THR A 52 -4.06 -1.37 -11.09
N ARG A 53 -3.62 -1.77 -12.28
CA ARG A 53 -2.24 -2.21 -12.50
C ARG A 53 -1.22 -1.10 -12.26
N SER A 54 -1.53 0.13 -12.64
CA SER A 54 -0.63 1.28 -12.44
C SER A 54 -0.49 1.63 -10.95
N ALA A 55 -1.59 1.58 -10.20
CA ALA A 55 -1.55 1.78 -8.76
C ALA A 55 -0.68 0.72 -8.07
N LEU A 56 -0.78 -0.54 -8.50
CA LEU A 56 0.02 -1.63 -7.98
C LEU A 56 1.51 -1.43 -8.30
N GLN A 57 1.82 -0.97 -9.50
CA GLN A 57 3.21 -0.67 -9.88
C GLN A 57 3.81 0.43 -9.02
N ILE A 58 3.06 1.48 -8.72
CA ILE A 58 3.50 2.54 -7.82
C ILE A 58 3.77 1.97 -6.42
N PHE A 59 2.88 1.14 -5.90
CA PHE A 59 3.06 0.51 -4.60
C PHE A 59 4.37 -0.28 -4.54
N PHE A 60 4.63 -1.15 -5.50
CA PHE A 60 5.83 -1.97 -5.50
C PHE A 60 7.10 -1.16 -5.79
N TRP A 61 7.00 -0.10 -6.57
CA TRP A 61 8.11 0.83 -6.75
C TRP A 61 8.48 1.50 -5.42
N GLN A 62 7.50 1.96 -4.67
CA GLN A 62 7.72 2.53 -3.34
C GLN A 62 8.36 1.49 -2.40
N ALA A 63 7.80 0.29 -2.34
CA ALA A 63 8.32 -0.77 -1.47
C ALA A 63 9.78 -1.08 -1.79
N ASN A 64 10.12 -1.28 -3.06
CA ASN A 64 11.49 -1.57 -3.46
C ASN A 64 12.44 -0.42 -3.15
N THR A 65 12.01 0.82 -3.35
CA THR A 65 12.82 2.00 -3.04
C THR A 65 13.13 2.05 -1.54
N LEU A 66 12.13 1.83 -0.70
CA LEU A 66 12.30 1.85 0.76
C LEU A 66 13.21 0.74 1.26
N LEU A 67 13.10 -0.46 0.69
CA LEU A 67 13.91 -1.60 1.09
C LEU A 67 15.39 -1.44 0.73
N GLN A 68 15.70 -0.56 -0.23
CA GLN A 68 17.07 -0.24 -0.60
C GLN A 68 17.68 0.86 0.28
N MET A 69 16.88 1.54 1.08
CA MET A 69 17.38 2.58 1.98
C MET A 69 18.13 1.94 3.15
N PRO A 70 19.26 2.53 3.58
CA PRO A 70 20.09 1.93 4.62
C PRO A 70 19.54 2.07 6.04
N ASP A 71 18.56 2.94 6.28
CA ASP A 71 17.98 3.13 7.59
C ASP A 71 17.12 1.93 8.00
N LYS A 72 16.76 1.87 9.28
CA LYS A 72 15.95 0.79 9.84
C LYS A 72 14.55 1.27 10.24
N GLY A 73 14.08 2.32 9.60
CA GLY A 73 12.76 2.90 9.90
C GLY A 73 11.62 1.98 9.55
N GLN A 74 10.47 2.24 10.17
CA GLN A 74 9.20 1.58 9.86
C GLN A 74 8.41 2.46 8.90
N TYR A 75 7.88 1.86 7.84
CA TYR A 75 7.18 2.58 6.78
C TYR A 75 5.80 1.97 6.53
N TRP A 76 4.82 2.85 6.41
CA TRP A 76 3.45 2.48 6.08
C TRP A 76 3.16 2.86 4.63
N LEU A 77 2.73 1.87 3.85
CA LEU A 77 2.40 2.04 2.44
C LEU A 77 0.91 1.85 2.22
N ASN A 78 0.32 2.73 1.43
CA ASN A 78 -1.08 2.65 1.07
C ASN A 78 -1.29 1.70 -0.11
N LEU A 79 -2.26 0.81 0.03
CA LEU A 79 -2.67 -0.12 -1.01
C LEU A 79 -4.18 -0.02 -1.20
N PRO A 80 -4.66 0.25 -2.43
CA PRO A 80 -6.10 0.22 -2.71
C PRO A 80 -6.68 -1.17 -2.42
N ALA A 81 -7.86 -1.20 -1.82
CA ALA A 81 -8.49 -2.46 -1.39
C ALA A 81 -8.76 -3.42 -2.56
N ASP A 82 -9.11 -2.90 -3.73
CA ASP A 82 -9.40 -3.70 -4.91
C ASP A 82 -8.19 -4.49 -5.44
N GLN A 83 -6.97 -4.08 -5.08
CA GLN A 83 -5.76 -4.83 -5.43
C GLN A 83 -5.73 -6.22 -4.79
N LEU A 84 -6.44 -6.39 -3.68
CA LEU A 84 -6.52 -7.68 -3.00
C LEU A 84 -7.38 -8.71 -3.75
N LEU A 85 -8.07 -8.29 -4.80
CA LEU A 85 -8.81 -9.18 -5.70
C LEU A 85 -7.91 -9.78 -6.80
N ASP A 86 -6.73 -9.26 -6.99
CA ASP A 86 -5.80 -9.70 -8.02
C ASP A 86 -4.83 -10.74 -7.44
N ALA A 87 -4.89 -11.96 -7.97
CA ALA A 87 -4.02 -13.04 -7.53
C ALA A 87 -2.53 -12.71 -7.69
N LYS A 88 -2.18 -11.97 -8.74
CA LYS A 88 -0.79 -11.56 -8.97
C LYS A 88 -0.33 -10.56 -7.91
N ALA A 89 -1.20 -9.67 -7.48
CA ALA A 89 -0.90 -8.75 -6.39
C ALA A 89 -0.65 -9.51 -5.09
N ILE A 90 -1.46 -10.52 -4.80
CA ILE A 90 -1.28 -11.36 -3.61
C ILE A 90 0.07 -12.08 -3.64
N ASP A 91 0.46 -12.65 -4.78
CA ASP A 91 1.75 -13.31 -4.91
C ASP A 91 2.91 -12.35 -4.65
N LEU A 92 2.82 -11.13 -5.17
CA LEU A 92 3.85 -10.11 -4.94
C LEU A 92 3.88 -9.64 -3.49
N LEU A 93 2.73 -9.50 -2.84
CA LEU A 93 2.66 -9.15 -1.42
C LEU A 93 3.24 -10.26 -0.56
N LEU A 94 2.98 -11.52 -0.90
CA LEU A 94 3.58 -12.66 -0.20
C LEU A 94 5.11 -12.65 -0.33
N ALA A 95 5.65 -12.17 -1.44
CA ALA A 95 7.09 -12.01 -1.60
C ALA A 95 7.68 -10.97 -0.64
N LEU A 96 6.87 -10.05 -0.13
CA LEU A 96 7.28 -9.06 0.86
C LEU A 96 7.06 -9.52 2.32
N ARG A 97 6.59 -10.74 2.54
CA ARG A 97 6.16 -11.22 3.87
C ARG A 97 7.21 -11.16 4.96
N HIS A 98 8.48 -11.20 4.60
CA HIS A 98 9.58 -11.13 5.57
C HIS A 98 10.10 -9.70 5.79
N GLN A 99 9.51 -8.71 5.13
CA GLN A 99 9.95 -7.33 5.22
C GLN A 99 9.22 -6.62 6.37
N GLN A 100 9.70 -6.82 7.58
CA GLN A 100 9.07 -6.29 8.79
C GLN A 100 9.08 -4.76 8.88
N ARG A 101 9.84 -4.10 8.03
CA ARG A 101 9.87 -2.64 7.97
C ARG A 101 8.66 -2.03 7.29
N LEU A 102 7.87 -2.83 6.58
CA LEU A 102 6.74 -2.35 5.80
C LEU A 102 5.43 -2.77 6.46
N THR A 103 4.54 -1.82 6.65
CA THR A 103 3.15 -2.06 7.04
C THR A 103 2.26 -1.62 5.88
N ILE A 104 1.33 -2.46 5.50
CA ILE A 104 0.43 -2.20 4.38
C ILE A 104 -0.89 -1.70 4.94
N GLU A 105 -1.24 -0.47 4.59
CA GLU A 105 -2.50 0.14 4.99
C GLU A 105 -3.49 0.05 3.82
N ILE A 106 -4.65 -0.54 4.09
CA ILE A 106 -5.70 -0.63 3.07
C ILE A 106 -6.34 0.73 2.92
N GLN A 107 -6.18 1.30 1.73
CA GLN A 107 -6.70 2.62 1.39
C GLN A 107 -8.18 2.54 1.06
N ASP A 108 -8.94 3.55 1.52
CA ASP A 108 -10.38 3.67 1.29
C ASP A 108 -11.15 2.39 1.65
N PRO A 109 -11.19 2.03 2.94
CA PRO A 109 -11.87 0.81 3.38
C PRO A 109 -13.38 0.81 3.09
N LEU A 110 -13.98 1.97 2.88
CA LEU A 110 -15.40 2.07 2.51
C LEU A 110 -15.68 1.48 1.14
N THR A 111 -14.69 1.43 0.25
CA THR A 111 -14.81 0.77 -1.05
C THR A 111 -15.23 -0.69 -0.88
N VAL A 112 -14.72 -1.36 0.14
CA VAL A 112 -15.05 -2.77 0.41
C VAL A 112 -16.55 -2.95 0.70
N THR A 113 -17.16 -2.02 1.41
CA THR A 113 -18.58 -2.09 1.75
C THR A 113 -19.49 -1.95 0.53
N ARG A 114 -18.97 -1.36 -0.56
CA ARG A 114 -19.70 -1.17 -1.83
C ARG A 114 -19.48 -2.32 -2.81
N MET A 115 -18.59 -3.24 -2.50
CA MET A 115 -18.30 -4.38 -3.35
C MET A 115 -19.41 -5.44 -3.24
N SER A 116 -19.47 -6.32 -4.23
CA SER A 116 -20.35 -7.49 -4.18
C SER A 116 -19.96 -8.41 -3.02
N ALA A 117 -20.89 -9.27 -2.60
CA ALA A 117 -20.58 -10.25 -1.56
C ALA A 117 -19.44 -11.19 -1.96
N ALA A 118 -19.36 -11.56 -3.24
CA ALA A 118 -18.27 -12.40 -3.73
C ALA A 118 -16.91 -11.68 -3.65
N GLU A 119 -16.87 -10.41 -4.02
CA GLU A 119 -15.65 -9.60 -3.92
C GLU A 119 -15.22 -9.41 -2.48
N GLN A 120 -16.15 -9.13 -1.57
CA GLN A 120 -15.85 -9.01 -0.14
C GLN A 120 -15.27 -10.30 0.42
N ARG A 121 -15.81 -11.46 0.02
CA ARG A 121 -15.24 -12.76 0.42
C ARG A 121 -13.83 -12.95 -0.13
N GLY A 122 -13.59 -12.52 -1.36
CA GLY A 122 -12.27 -12.59 -1.98
C GLY A 122 -11.24 -11.77 -1.21
N ILE A 123 -11.59 -10.55 -0.82
CA ILE A 123 -10.72 -9.69 -0.02
C ILE A 123 -10.46 -10.32 1.35
N HIS A 124 -11.49 -10.82 2.02
CA HIS A 124 -11.34 -11.49 3.31
C HIS A 124 -10.39 -12.69 3.22
N HIS A 125 -10.57 -13.52 2.19
CA HIS A 125 -9.70 -14.66 1.94
C HIS A 125 -8.25 -14.22 1.72
N ALA A 126 -8.04 -13.17 0.93
CA ALA A 126 -6.70 -12.63 0.68
C ALA A 126 -6.04 -12.12 1.96
N LEU A 127 -6.78 -11.40 2.80
CA LEU A 127 -6.26 -10.91 4.08
C LEU A 127 -5.86 -12.03 5.00
N LEU A 128 -6.66 -13.10 5.08
CA LEU A 128 -6.32 -14.27 5.88
C LEU A 128 -5.06 -14.96 5.36
N GLN A 129 -4.92 -15.07 4.05
CA GLN A 129 -3.75 -15.67 3.42
C GLN A 129 -2.48 -14.88 3.71
N LEU A 130 -2.54 -13.56 3.59
CA LEU A 130 -1.41 -12.68 3.87
C LEU A 130 -1.05 -12.68 5.35
N LYS A 131 -2.03 -12.70 6.23
CA LYS A 131 -1.82 -12.77 7.68
C LYS A 131 -1.17 -14.09 8.07
N ALA A 132 -1.61 -15.20 7.50
CA ALA A 132 -1.02 -16.51 7.76
C ALA A 132 0.44 -16.59 7.31
N ALA A 133 0.84 -15.78 6.32
CA ALA A 133 2.22 -15.68 5.84
C ALA A 133 3.05 -14.63 6.60
N GLU A 134 2.58 -14.16 7.74
CA GLU A 134 3.25 -13.17 8.60
C GLU A 134 3.45 -11.81 7.94
N THR A 135 2.68 -11.50 6.91
CA THR A 135 2.69 -10.17 6.31
C THR A 135 2.00 -9.19 7.25
N ILE A 136 2.64 -8.05 7.54
CA ILE A 136 2.07 -7.05 8.43
C ILE A 136 0.99 -6.26 7.69
N PHE A 137 -0.21 -6.29 8.23
CA PHE A 137 -1.37 -5.61 7.68
C PHE A 137 -2.04 -4.72 8.71
N ASN A 138 -2.30 -3.48 8.34
CA ASN A 138 -3.20 -2.64 9.10
C ASN A 138 -4.59 -2.72 8.47
N GLY A 139 -5.35 -3.75 8.88
CA GLY A 139 -6.71 -3.97 8.41
C GLY A 139 -7.77 -3.42 9.36
N GLY A 140 -7.37 -2.69 10.41
CA GLY A 140 -8.30 -2.19 11.42
C GLY A 140 -9.33 -1.20 10.90
N ALA A 141 -9.07 -0.58 9.74
CA ALA A 141 -10.00 0.32 9.09
C ALA A 141 -11.03 -0.41 8.21
N VAL A 142 -10.90 -1.71 8.00
CA VAL A 142 -11.83 -2.50 7.20
C VAL A 142 -12.92 -3.06 8.13
N PRO A 143 -14.21 -2.66 7.98
CA PRO A 143 -15.26 -3.09 8.88
C PRO A 143 -15.41 -4.62 8.91
N GLY A 144 -15.51 -5.19 10.11
CA GLY A 144 -15.74 -6.62 10.31
C GLY A 144 -14.54 -7.54 10.09
N TRP A 145 -13.35 -7.00 10.05
CA TRP A 145 -12.14 -7.77 9.69
C TRP A 145 -11.07 -7.74 10.77
#